data_c2b1ce29dd906468de361b88df04d7bd
#
_entry.id   c2b1ce29dd906468de361b88df04d7bd
#
_cell.length_a   1.000
_cell.length_b   1.000
_cell.length_c   1.000
_cell.angle_alpha   90.00
_cell.angle_beta   90.00
_cell.angle_gamma   90.00
#
_symmetry.space_group_name_H-M   'P 1'
#
loop_
_entity.id
_entity.type
_entity.pdbx_description
1 polymer ?
#
loop_
_entity_poly.entity_id
_entity_poly.type
_entity_poly.pdbx_seq_one_letter_code
_entity_poly.pdbx_strand_id
1 'polypeptide(L)'
;MYENSFPNKRYKHTLEFLRKHIDTNESILDLGVHNPFTKIMQQEGYQVTNTSGEDLDVDFSAVVDTDADVLTAFEIFEHLLAPLHLLSNSKSKKLVASIPLKLWFSPAYRSKTDKWDRHYHEFEDWQFDWLLEKSGWEIQEKEKWTKNGWTTKAGEGG
;
A
#
# COMPACT_ATOMS: atom_id res chain seq x y z
N MET A 1 -4.94 -10.95 25.06
CA MET A 1 -4.46 -10.12 24.57
C MET A 1 -4.46 -10.25 23.22
N TYR A 2 -4.89 -9.70 22.69
CA TYR A 2 -5.33 -9.41 21.69
C TYR A 2 -4.45 -8.70 20.94
N GLU A 3 -3.43 -8.32 21.44
CA GLU A 3 -2.48 -7.74 20.78
C GLU A 3 -2.19 -8.37 19.59
N ASN A 4 -2.96 -9.00 19.34
CA ASN A 4 -3.43 -9.30 18.24
C ASN A 4 -2.48 -9.74 17.34
N SER A 5 -2.40 -10.89 17.26
CA SER A 5 -1.78 -11.63 16.23
C SER A 5 -2.10 -11.12 14.84
N PHE A 6 -3.21 -10.38 14.62
CA PHE A 6 -3.59 -9.98 13.27
C PHE A 6 -2.76 -8.82 12.70
N PRO A 7 -2.61 -7.67 13.33
CA PRO A 7 -1.72 -6.63 12.82
C PRO A 7 -0.26 -7.10 12.75
N ASN A 8 0.20 -7.86 13.75
CA ASN A 8 1.55 -8.39 13.76
C ASN A 8 1.80 -9.37 12.62
N LYS A 9 0.83 -10.21 12.30
CA LYS A 9 0.93 -11.14 11.19
C LYS A 9 0.98 -10.42 9.87
N ARG A 10 0.13 -9.42 9.68
CA ARG A 10 0.14 -8.57 8.49
C ARG A 10 1.45 -7.83 8.33
N TYR A 11 1.95 -7.23 9.40
CA TYR A 11 3.21 -6.51 9.39
C TYR A 11 4.39 -7.43 9.08
N LYS A 12 4.39 -8.62 9.64
CA LYS A 12 5.44 -9.61 9.37
C LYS A 12 5.48 -9.99 7.91
N HIS A 13 4.34 -10.32 7.31
CA HIS A 13 4.27 -10.68 5.90
C HIS A 13 4.61 -9.50 4.98
N THR A 14 4.15 -8.31 5.32
CA THR A 14 4.47 -7.09 4.57
C THR A 14 5.97 -6.80 4.61
N LEU A 15 6.59 -6.95 5.78
CA LEU A 15 8.04 -6.75 5.92
C LEU A 15 8.84 -7.80 5.13
N GLU A 16 8.42 -9.06 5.17
CA GLU A 16 9.06 -10.12 4.38
C GLU A 16 8.96 -9.84 2.89
N PHE A 17 7.81 -9.38 2.43
CA PHE A 17 7.59 -8.99 1.03
C PHE A 17 8.48 -7.80 0.65
N LEU A 18 8.56 -6.81 1.52
CA LEU A 18 9.40 -5.62 1.30
C LEU A 18 10.87 -6.02 1.19
N ARG A 19 11.34 -6.89 2.06
CA ARG A 19 12.73 -7.36 2.03
C ARG A 19 13.11 -8.09 0.76
N LYS A 20 12.19 -8.79 0.15
CA LYS A 20 12.46 -9.49 -1.12
C LYS A 20 12.72 -8.53 -2.27
N HIS A 21 12.12 -7.35 -2.23
CA HIS A 21 12.09 -6.46 -3.38
C HIS A 21 12.85 -5.16 -3.20
N ILE A 22 13.05 -4.74 -1.97
CA ILE A 22 13.62 -3.43 -1.64
C ILE A 22 14.83 -3.61 -0.72
N ASP A 23 15.96 -3.04 -1.15
CA ASP A 23 17.18 -3.02 -0.35
C ASP A 23 17.15 -1.84 0.63
N THR A 24 17.83 -1.97 1.76
CA THR A 24 17.87 -0.91 2.78
C THR A 24 18.59 0.36 2.32
N ASN A 25 19.34 0.31 1.22
CA ASN A 25 19.94 1.50 0.62
C ASN A 25 18.98 2.28 -0.29
N GLU A 26 17.79 1.74 -0.55
CA GLU A 26 16.76 2.44 -1.31
C GLU A 26 15.90 3.27 -0.36
N SER A 27 15.72 4.55 -0.66
CA SER A 27 14.90 5.43 0.16
C SER A 27 13.42 5.23 -0.12
N ILE A 28 12.60 5.38 0.91
CA ILE A 28 11.16 5.12 0.85
C ILE A 28 10.37 6.37 1.22
N LEU A 29 9.38 6.71 0.40
CA LEU A 29 8.29 7.58 0.80
C LEU A 29 7.07 6.69 1.07
N ASP A 30 6.62 6.67 2.32
CA ASP A 30 5.45 5.91 2.74
C ASP A 30 4.23 6.84 2.80
N LEU A 31 3.19 6.51 2.05
CA LEU A 31 1.98 7.31 2.02
C LEU A 31 1.19 7.14 3.32
N GLY A 32 0.79 8.26 3.91
CA GLY A 32 0.15 8.31 5.21
C GLY A 32 1.09 8.85 6.27
N VAL A 33 0.53 9.20 7.42
CA VAL A 33 1.32 9.70 8.54
C VAL A 33 2.16 8.59 9.17
N HIS A 34 3.18 8.97 9.92
CA HIS A 34 4.00 8.03 10.67
C HIS A 34 3.12 7.10 11.52
N ASN A 35 3.37 5.82 11.43
CA ASN A 35 2.55 4.78 12.04
C ASN A 35 3.43 3.64 12.54
N PRO A 36 2.85 2.64 13.25
CA PRO A 36 3.64 1.54 13.78
C PRO A 36 4.47 0.78 12.74
N PHE A 37 3.97 0.64 11.53
CA PHE A 37 4.72 -0.05 10.47
C PHE A 37 5.89 0.80 9.95
N THR A 38 5.76 2.12 9.92
CA THR A 38 6.88 3.02 9.62
C THR A 38 8.04 2.76 10.57
N LYS A 39 7.74 2.65 11.86
CA LYS A 39 8.75 2.36 12.87
C LYS A 39 9.41 1.00 12.65
N ILE A 40 8.64 -0.01 12.28
CA ILE A 40 9.16 -1.35 11.96
C ILE A 40 10.13 -1.27 10.78
N MET A 41 9.76 -0.58 9.71
CA MET A 41 10.64 -0.40 8.55
C MET A 41 11.93 0.31 8.93
N GLN A 42 11.85 1.36 9.74
CA GLN A 42 13.03 2.10 10.21
C GLN A 42 13.94 1.23 11.07
N GLN A 43 13.38 0.39 11.93
CA GLN A 43 14.16 -0.55 12.76
C GLN A 43 14.86 -1.61 11.92
N GLU A 44 14.33 -1.93 10.74
CA GLU A 44 14.99 -2.84 9.79
C GLU A 44 16.12 -2.18 9.00
N GLY A 45 16.31 -0.89 9.13
CA GLY A 45 17.36 -0.14 8.47
C GLY A 45 16.93 0.66 7.25
N TYR A 46 15.63 0.68 6.92
CA TYR A 46 15.12 1.48 5.82
C TYR A 46 15.08 2.97 6.17
N GLN A 47 15.38 3.81 5.19
CA GLN A 47 15.19 5.26 5.31
C GLN A 47 13.79 5.60 4.83
N VAL A 48 12.91 5.90 5.76
CA VAL A 48 11.49 6.12 5.47
C VAL A 48 11.08 7.53 5.86
N THR A 49 10.45 8.23 4.93
CA THR A 49 9.73 9.47 5.19
C THR A 49 8.25 9.24 4.92
N ASN A 50 7.39 10.01 5.57
CA ASN A 50 5.95 9.89 5.42
C ASN A 50 5.35 11.16 4.86
N THR A 51 4.17 11.06 4.26
CA THR A 51 3.35 12.22 3.97
C THR A 51 2.79 12.80 5.27
N SER A 52 2.28 14.04 5.23
CA SER A 52 1.96 14.80 6.44
C SER A 52 0.49 14.73 6.86
N GLY A 53 -0.28 13.81 6.30
CA GLY A 53 -1.71 13.70 6.59
C GLY A 53 -2.60 14.53 5.68
N GLU A 54 -2.05 15.14 4.62
CA GLU A 54 -2.83 15.83 3.59
C GLU A 54 -3.76 14.88 2.86
N ASP A 55 -4.84 15.41 2.32
CA ASP A 55 -5.73 14.66 1.44
C ASP A 55 -5.02 14.40 0.11
N LEU A 56 -4.57 13.18 -0.10
CA LEU A 56 -3.78 12.80 -1.28
C LEU A 56 -4.59 12.82 -2.58
N ASP A 57 -5.91 12.90 -2.53
CA ASP A 57 -6.75 13.14 -3.71
C ASP A 57 -6.60 14.58 -4.21
N VAL A 58 -6.31 15.51 -3.31
CA VAL A 58 -6.22 16.94 -3.60
C VAL A 58 -4.78 17.42 -3.67
N ASP A 59 -3.94 16.94 -2.77
CA ASP A 59 -2.53 17.33 -2.70
C ASP A 59 -1.63 16.10 -2.63
N PHE A 60 -1.04 15.74 -3.74
CA PHE A 60 -0.05 14.67 -3.84
C PHE A 60 1.34 15.20 -4.26
N SER A 61 1.61 16.47 -3.94
CA SER A 61 2.90 17.10 -4.25
C SER A 61 4.09 16.36 -3.63
N ALA A 62 3.92 15.77 -2.45
CA ALA A 62 4.96 14.96 -1.82
C ALA A 62 5.39 13.78 -2.71
N VAL A 63 4.45 13.17 -3.42
CA VAL A 63 4.73 12.05 -4.33
C VAL A 63 5.46 12.52 -5.59
N VAL A 64 5.08 13.67 -6.10
CA VAL A 64 5.67 14.24 -7.33
C VAL A 64 7.07 14.77 -7.05
N ASP A 65 7.27 15.41 -5.90
CA ASP A 65 8.49 16.13 -5.58
C ASP A 65 9.57 15.30 -4.87
N THR A 66 9.22 14.10 -4.41
CA THR A 66 10.16 13.26 -3.68
C THR A 66 11.27 12.70 -4.55
N ASP A 67 12.47 12.55 -3.95
CA ASP A 67 13.58 11.83 -4.56
C ASP A 67 13.62 10.36 -4.11
N ALA A 68 12.63 9.90 -3.37
CA ALA A 68 12.59 8.53 -2.88
C ALA A 68 12.58 7.52 -4.02
N ASP A 69 13.39 6.48 -3.88
CA ASP A 69 13.48 5.39 -4.85
C ASP A 69 12.19 4.57 -4.90
N VAL A 70 11.54 4.44 -3.75
CA VAL A 70 10.39 3.56 -3.56
C VAL A 70 9.23 4.33 -2.97
N LEU A 71 8.05 4.10 -3.53
CA LEU A 71 6.79 4.56 -2.97
C LEU A 71 6.13 3.37 -2.28
N THR A 72 5.72 3.52 -1.02
CA THR A 72 4.94 2.50 -0.33
C THR A 72 3.57 3.03 0.04
N ALA A 73 2.56 2.17 -0.06
CA ALA A 73 1.18 2.53 0.26
C ALA A 73 0.46 1.30 0.83
N PHE A 74 0.41 1.21 2.14
CA PHE A 74 -0.19 0.06 2.82
C PHE A 74 -1.61 0.40 3.27
N GLU A 75 -2.59 -0.17 2.56
CA GLU A 75 -4.01 0.07 2.81
C GLU A 75 -4.39 1.56 2.72
N ILE A 76 -3.92 2.22 1.67
CA ILE A 76 -4.15 3.65 1.41
C ILE A 76 -5.13 3.86 0.25
N PHE A 77 -4.96 3.12 -0.85
CA PHE A 77 -5.65 3.44 -2.10
C PHE A 77 -7.16 3.25 -2.05
N GLU A 78 -7.66 2.34 -1.19
CA GLU A 78 -9.11 2.19 -0.99
C GLU A 78 -9.75 3.42 -0.35
N HIS A 79 -8.96 4.25 0.33
CA HIS A 79 -9.42 5.48 0.94
C HIS A 79 -9.35 6.70 0.02
N LEU A 80 -8.81 6.55 -1.19
CA LEU A 80 -8.70 7.62 -2.16
C LEU A 80 -9.79 7.51 -3.22
N LEU A 81 -10.32 8.66 -3.65
CA LEU A 81 -11.28 8.71 -4.76
C LEU A 81 -10.57 8.57 -6.11
N ALA A 82 -9.40 9.17 -6.24
CA ALA A 82 -8.69 9.27 -7.50
C ALA A 82 -7.22 8.85 -7.41
N PRO A 83 -6.94 7.59 -7.01
CA PRO A 83 -5.55 7.12 -6.88
C PRO A 83 -4.76 7.14 -8.20
N LEU A 84 -5.44 7.12 -9.33
CA LEU A 84 -4.83 7.14 -10.66
C LEU A 84 -3.88 8.33 -10.86
N HIS A 85 -4.30 9.52 -10.43
CA HIS A 85 -3.50 10.73 -10.63
C HIS A 85 -2.20 10.70 -9.84
N LEU A 86 -2.27 10.28 -8.60
CA LEU A 86 -1.10 10.13 -7.75
C LEU A 86 -0.14 9.10 -8.33
N LEU A 87 -0.65 7.93 -8.68
CA LEU A 87 0.15 6.83 -9.23
C LEU A 87 0.80 7.19 -10.56
N SER A 88 0.06 7.89 -11.44
CA SER A 88 0.56 8.25 -12.76
C SER A 88 1.66 9.32 -12.72
N ASN A 89 1.69 10.13 -11.66
CA ASN A 89 2.63 11.23 -11.53
C ASN A 89 3.81 10.94 -10.60
N SER A 90 3.89 9.75 -10.05
CA SER A 90 5.04 9.34 -9.24
C SER A 90 6.26 9.11 -10.12
N LYS A 91 7.41 9.60 -9.68
CA LYS A 91 8.70 9.38 -10.33
C LYS A 91 9.52 8.30 -9.65
N SER A 92 9.02 7.72 -8.56
CA SER A 92 9.70 6.62 -7.87
C SER A 92 9.80 5.41 -8.77
N LYS A 93 10.89 4.65 -8.64
CA LYS A 93 11.17 3.52 -9.53
C LYS A 93 10.41 2.27 -9.17
N LYS A 94 10.03 2.15 -7.90
CA LYS A 94 9.35 0.97 -7.37
C LYS A 94 8.14 1.39 -6.55
N LEU A 95 7.15 0.53 -6.53
CA LEU A 95 5.95 0.67 -5.70
C LEU A 95 5.72 -0.64 -4.96
N VAL A 96 5.52 -0.55 -3.66
CA VAL A 96 5.00 -1.66 -2.85
C VAL A 96 3.71 -1.19 -2.20
N ALA A 97 2.64 -1.90 -2.46
CA ALA A 97 1.32 -1.50 -1.99
C ALA A 97 0.53 -2.70 -1.45
N SER A 98 -0.36 -2.44 -0.53
CA SER A 98 -1.35 -3.40 -0.10
C SER A 98 -2.74 -2.78 -0.12
N ILE A 99 -3.74 -3.62 -0.36
CA ILE A 99 -5.15 -3.29 -0.25
C ILE A 99 -5.84 -4.41 0.51
N PRO A 100 -6.93 -4.14 1.25
CA PRO A 100 -7.73 -5.21 1.80
C PRO A 100 -8.47 -5.92 0.68
N LEU A 101 -8.36 -7.24 0.63
CA LEU A 101 -9.10 -8.02 -0.33
C LEU A 101 -10.50 -8.30 0.20
N LYS A 102 -11.51 -8.01 -0.60
CA LYS A 102 -12.89 -8.21 -0.22
C LYS A 102 -13.18 -9.69 -0.07
N LEU A 103 -13.73 -10.06 1.08
CA LEU A 103 -14.23 -11.41 1.28
C LEU A 103 -15.54 -11.60 0.53
N TRP A 104 -15.73 -12.86 0.01
CA TRP A 104 -16.83 -13.22 -0.88
C TRP A 104 -18.23 -12.81 -0.45
N PHE A 105 -18.52 -12.78 0.81
CA PHE A 105 -19.87 -12.48 1.32
C PHE A 105 -19.93 -11.22 2.18
N SER A 106 -18.89 -10.41 2.20
CA SER A 106 -18.91 -9.21 3.02
C SER A 106 -19.42 -8.04 2.19
N PRO A 107 -20.38 -7.28 2.71
CA PRO A 107 -20.72 -6.01 2.09
C PRO A 107 -19.53 -5.06 2.20
N ALA A 108 -19.48 -4.08 1.33
CA ALA A 108 -18.47 -3.05 1.41
C ALA A 108 -18.51 -2.36 2.78
N TYR A 109 -17.36 -2.20 3.42
CA TYR A 109 -17.31 -1.50 4.69
C TYR A 109 -17.62 -0.03 4.49
N ARG A 110 -18.51 0.50 5.32
CA ARG A 110 -18.87 1.92 5.27
C ARG A 110 -18.89 2.50 6.66
N SER A 111 -18.00 3.44 6.93
CA SER A 111 -18.09 4.27 8.11
C SER A 111 -19.02 5.43 7.82
N LYS A 112 -20.01 5.62 8.69
CA LYS A 112 -20.93 6.76 8.58
C LYS A 112 -20.44 7.97 9.35
N THR A 113 -19.52 7.78 10.27
CA THR A 113 -19.11 8.82 11.21
C THR A 113 -17.72 9.37 10.92
N ASP A 114 -16.82 8.57 10.37
CA ASP A 114 -15.45 9.00 10.07
C ASP A 114 -15.21 8.99 8.57
N LYS A 115 -15.19 10.17 7.97
CA LYS A 115 -14.97 10.29 6.53
C LYS A 115 -13.56 9.89 6.10
N TRP A 116 -12.57 9.91 7.01
CA TRP A 116 -11.20 9.50 6.70
C TRP A 116 -11.05 7.99 6.67
N ASP A 117 -11.99 7.26 7.32
CA ASP A 117 -12.02 5.81 7.31
C ASP A 117 -12.94 5.25 6.21
N ARG A 118 -13.49 6.11 5.37
CA ARG A 118 -14.33 5.62 4.27
C ARG A 118 -13.50 4.91 3.23
N HIS A 119 -14.03 3.77 2.77
CA HIS A 119 -13.47 3.09 1.63
C HIS A 119 -14.24 3.54 0.40
N TYR A 120 -13.67 4.39 -0.38
CA TYR A 120 -14.29 4.83 -1.64
C TYR A 120 -14.23 3.74 -2.70
N HIS A 121 -13.29 2.82 -2.57
CA HIS A 121 -13.13 1.69 -3.46
C HIS A 121 -13.03 0.40 -2.67
N GLU A 122 -13.69 -0.64 -3.17
CA GLU A 122 -13.52 -1.99 -2.69
C GLU A 122 -12.92 -2.76 -3.87
N PHE A 123 -11.59 -2.83 -3.89
CA PHE A 123 -10.93 -3.45 -5.02
C PHE A 123 -11.03 -4.96 -5.00
N GLU A 124 -11.48 -5.53 -6.11
CA GLU A 124 -11.14 -6.89 -6.43
C GLU A 124 -9.67 -6.92 -6.90
N ASP A 125 -9.06 -8.07 -6.82
CA ASP A 125 -7.66 -8.28 -7.23
C ASP A 125 -7.39 -7.70 -8.63
N TRP A 126 -8.19 -8.09 -9.61
CA TRP A 126 -8.04 -7.67 -10.99
C TRP A 126 -8.30 -6.16 -11.21
N GLN A 127 -9.14 -5.56 -10.39
CA GLN A 127 -9.41 -4.11 -10.49
C GLN A 127 -8.20 -3.30 -10.04
N PHE A 128 -7.53 -3.74 -8.99
CA PHE A 128 -6.31 -3.08 -8.53
C PHE A 128 -5.17 -3.29 -9.52
N ASP A 129 -5.04 -4.48 -10.10
CA ASP A 129 -4.08 -4.74 -11.17
C ASP A 129 -4.28 -3.77 -12.33
N TRP A 130 -5.52 -3.58 -12.78
CA TRP A 130 -5.83 -2.66 -13.86
C TRP A 130 -5.52 -1.20 -13.52
N LEU A 131 -5.75 -0.79 -12.28
CA LEU A 131 -5.39 0.55 -11.82
C LEU A 131 -3.88 0.77 -11.93
N LEU A 132 -3.09 -0.18 -11.47
CA LEU A 132 -1.63 -0.09 -11.54
C LEU A 132 -1.15 -0.05 -12.98
N GLU A 133 -1.64 -0.93 -13.83
CA GLU A 133 -1.26 -0.99 -15.24
C GLU A 133 -1.62 0.30 -15.98
N LYS A 134 -2.84 0.80 -15.76
CA LYS A 134 -3.30 2.05 -16.39
C LYS A 134 -2.49 3.25 -15.95
N SER A 135 -2.00 3.26 -14.73
CA SER A 135 -1.18 4.34 -14.19
C SER A 135 0.32 4.20 -14.52
N GLY A 136 0.69 3.19 -15.30
CA GLY A 136 2.05 3.04 -15.83
C GLY A 136 2.95 2.08 -15.04
N TRP A 137 2.38 1.35 -14.08
CA TRP A 137 3.16 0.42 -13.27
C TRP A 137 3.08 -0.99 -13.83
N GLU A 138 4.22 -1.70 -13.83
CA GLU A 138 4.28 -3.10 -14.22
C GLU A 138 4.35 -3.96 -13.00
N ILE A 139 3.38 -4.85 -12.82
CA ILE A 139 3.29 -5.74 -11.66
C ILE A 139 4.31 -6.86 -11.82
N GLN A 140 5.24 -6.96 -10.86
CA GLN A 140 6.25 -8.01 -10.86
C GLN A 140 5.86 -9.19 -9.98
N GLU A 141 5.24 -8.93 -8.85
CA GLU A 141 4.82 -9.97 -7.92
C GLU A 141 3.64 -9.47 -7.08
N LYS A 142 2.74 -10.37 -6.72
CA LYS A 142 1.67 -10.08 -5.78
C LYS A 142 1.39 -11.27 -4.87
N GLU A 143 0.98 -10.98 -3.65
CA GLU A 143 0.57 -11.97 -2.66
C GLU A 143 -0.84 -11.67 -2.22
N LYS A 144 -1.66 -12.72 -2.05
CA LYS A 144 -3.02 -12.57 -1.53
C LYS A 144 -3.04 -12.93 -0.05
N TRP A 145 -3.74 -12.10 0.71
CA TRP A 145 -4.03 -12.41 2.10
C TRP A 145 -5.39 -13.09 2.20
N THR A 146 -5.45 -14.17 2.96
CA THR A 146 -6.70 -14.85 3.31
C THR A 146 -6.80 -14.99 4.83
N LYS A 147 -7.96 -15.40 5.33
CA LYS A 147 -8.14 -15.67 6.77
C LYS A 147 -7.13 -16.70 7.30
N ASN A 148 -6.66 -17.58 6.43
CA ASN A 148 -5.76 -18.68 6.79
C ASN A 148 -4.30 -18.40 6.48
N GLY A 149 -3.96 -17.23 5.96
CA GLY A 149 -2.60 -16.83 5.64
C GLY A 149 -2.44 -16.19 4.27
N TRP A 150 -1.19 -15.96 3.89
CA TRP A 150 -0.84 -15.34 2.61
C TRP A 150 -0.55 -16.42 1.58
N THR A 151 -1.05 -16.20 0.38
CA THR A 151 -0.67 -17.04 -0.77
C THR A 151 0.04 -16.17 -1.78
N THR A 152 1.21 -16.63 -2.23
CA THR A 152 2.00 -15.94 -3.25
C THR A 152 1.50 -16.35 -4.62
N LYS A 153 1.19 -15.37 -5.46
CA LYS A 153 1.11 -15.61 -6.90
C LYS A 153 2.27 -14.89 -7.52
N ALA A 154 3.11 -15.62 -8.17
CA ALA A 154 4.08 -15.00 -9.06
C ALA A 154 3.28 -14.21 -10.11
N GLY A 155 3.69 -12.97 -10.36
CA GLY A 155 3.10 -12.23 -11.45
C GLY A 155 3.32 -13.03 -12.73
N GLU A 156 2.24 -13.36 -13.41
CA GLU A 156 2.41 -13.87 -14.75
C GLU A 156 2.94 -12.71 -15.56
N GLY A 157 4.24 -12.75 -15.83
CA GLY A 157 4.83 -11.82 -16.73
C GLY A 157 4.23 -12.08 -18.09
N GLY A 158 3.27 -11.31 -18.45
CA GLY A 158 2.71 -11.33 -19.78
C GLY A 158 3.37 -10.29 -20.60
#